data_afe587b8d515c50d716e16614b97a584
#
_entry.id   afe587b8d515c50d716e16614b97a584
#
_cell.length_a   1.000
_cell.length_b   1.000
_cell.length_c   1.000
_cell.angle_alpha   90.00
_cell.angle_beta   90.00
_cell.angle_gamma   90.00
#
_symmetry.space_group_name_H-M   'P 1'
#
loop_
_entity.id
_entity.type
_entity.pdbx_description
1 polymer ?
#
loop_
_entity_poly.entity_id
_entity_poly.type
_entity_poly.pdbx_seq_one_letter_code
_entity_poly.pdbx_strand_id
1 'polypeptide(L)'
;MELRVTESSENELSIEIAGEDHTFMNVLKGALLEHEQVSAATYDVNPEQSGGQTEPILTIKTERGVDPLDALEEAAVDIREKTVAFREAFEAAA
;
A
#
# COMPACT_ATOMS: atom_id res chain seq x y z
N MET A 1 4.52 10.94 5.93
CA MET A 1 4.70 9.55 5.45
C MET A 1 6.15 9.34 5.05
N GLU A 2 6.76 8.33 5.59
CA GLU A 2 8.12 7.97 5.22
C GLU A 2 8.16 6.49 4.86
N LEU A 3 8.90 6.16 3.84
CA LEU A 3 8.98 4.80 3.33
C LEU A 3 10.41 4.28 3.44
N ARG A 4 10.53 3.03 3.86
CA ARG A 4 11.83 2.38 3.92
C ARG A 4 11.70 0.95 3.41
N VAL A 5 12.41 0.62 2.35
CA VAL A 5 12.39 -0.73 1.79
C VAL A 5 13.16 -1.64 2.73
N THR A 6 12.51 -2.71 3.20
CA THR A 6 13.14 -3.67 4.09
C THR A 6 13.57 -4.93 3.34
N GLU A 7 12.83 -5.30 2.29
CA GLU A 7 13.19 -6.43 1.45
C GLU A 7 12.73 -6.16 0.03
N SER A 8 13.49 -6.64 -0.94
CA SER A 8 13.13 -6.46 -2.35
C SER A 8 13.68 -7.62 -3.16
N SER A 9 12.81 -8.21 -3.97
CA SER A 9 13.19 -9.23 -4.95
C SER A 9 12.35 -9.00 -6.19
N GLU A 10 12.45 -9.90 -7.17
CA GLU A 10 11.75 -9.71 -8.44
C GLU A 10 10.24 -9.61 -8.26
N ASN A 11 9.68 -10.40 -7.35
CA ASN A 11 8.23 -10.49 -7.20
C ASN A 11 7.75 -10.25 -5.78
N GLU A 12 8.61 -9.71 -4.94
CA GLU A 12 8.22 -9.41 -3.56
C GLU A 12 8.90 -8.14 -3.08
N LEU A 13 8.12 -7.27 -2.44
CA LEU A 13 8.61 -6.01 -1.91
C LEU A 13 8.02 -5.82 -0.52
N SER A 14 8.87 -5.54 0.46
CA SER A 14 8.42 -5.18 1.80
C SER A 14 8.87 -3.78 2.12
N ILE A 15 7.95 -2.96 2.55
CA ILE A 15 8.20 -1.55 2.84
C ILE A 15 7.65 -1.21 4.22
N GLU A 16 8.50 -0.60 5.04
CA GLU A 16 8.04 -0.01 6.29
C GLU A 16 7.46 1.36 5.97
N ILE A 17 6.26 1.62 6.46
CA ILE A 17 5.56 2.87 6.19
C ILE A 17 5.31 3.59 7.50
N ALA A 18 6.03 4.66 7.72
CA ALA A 18 5.96 5.42 8.95
C ALA A 18 4.96 6.56 8.83
N GLY A 19 4.24 6.83 9.91
CA GLY A 19 3.38 8.00 9.98
C GLY A 19 1.97 7.80 9.44
N GLU A 20 1.57 6.56 9.17
CA GLU A 20 0.23 6.29 8.66
C GLU A 20 -0.54 5.36 9.59
N ASP A 21 -1.86 5.40 9.50
CA ASP A 21 -2.73 4.62 10.36
C ASP A 21 -3.32 3.42 9.63
N HIS A 22 -4.11 2.64 10.37
CA HIS A 22 -4.75 1.45 9.82
C HIS A 22 -5.69 1.76 8.66
N THR A 23 -6.35 2.91 8.71
CA THR A 23 -7.29 3.26 7.65
C THR A 23 -6.55 3.43 6.33
N PHE A 24 -5.45 4.17 6.34
CA PHE A 24 -4.66 4.33 5.13
C PHE A 24 -4.09 3.00 4.65
N MET A 25 -3.57 2.19 5.57
CA MET A 25 -2.97 0.92 5.21
C MET A 25 -4.02 -0.02 4.59
N ASN A 26 -5.24 -0.02 5.09
CA ASN A 26 -6.30 -0.83 4.52
C ASN A 26 -6.72 -0.35 3.13
N VAL A 27 -6.77 0.96 2.92
CA VAL A 27 -7.09 1.51 1.61
C VAL A 27 -6.02 1.13 0.59
N LEU A 28 -4.76 1.25 0.98
CA LEU A 28 -3.65 0.91 0.09
C LEU A 28 -3.65 -0.58 -0.24
N LYS A 29 -3.82 -1.42 0.77
CA LYS A 29 -3.89 -2.86 0.58
C LYS A 29 -5.04 -3.23 -0.35
N GLY A 30 -6.22 -2.61 -0.16
CA GLY A 30 -7.36 -2.88 -1.02
C GLY A 30 -7.10 -2.49 -2.47
N ALA A 31 -6.47 -1.36 -2.69
CA ALA A 31 -6.13 -0.92 -4.04
C ALA A 31 -5.15 -1.87 -4.71
N LEU A 32 -4.17 -2.36 -3.95
CA LEU A 32 -3.23 -3.34 -4.47
C LEU A 32 -3.92 -4.64 -4.86
N LEU A 33 -4.85 -5.10 -4.05
CA LEU A 33 -5.54 -6.35 -4.31
C LEU A 33 -6.52 -6.26 -5.50
N GLU A 34 -6.90 -5.06 -5.90
CA GLU A 34 -7.68 -4.88 -7.12
C GLU A 34 -6.86 -5.08 -8.39
N HIS A 35 -5.55 -5.03 -8.25
CA HIS A 35 -4.65 -5.21 -9.40
C HIS A 35 -4.50 -6.70 -9.68
N GLU A 36 -4.86 -7.12 -10.88
CA GLU A 36 -4.87 -8.55 -11.21
C GLU A 36 -3.52 -9.24 -11.05
N GLN A 37 -2.45 -8.50 -11.22
CA GLN A 37 -1.11 -9.05 -11.19
C GLN A 37 -0.48 -9.04 -9.81
N VAL A 38 -1.22 -8.56 -8.80
CA VAL A 38 -0.80 -8.64 -7.41
C VAL A 38 -1.38 -9.92 -6.83
N SER A 39 -0.52 -10.83 -6.43
CA SER A 39 -0.96 -12.10 -5.88
C SER A 39 -1.23 -12.03 -4.38
N ALA A 40 -0.60 -11.10 -3.68
CA ALA A 40 -0.84 -10.91 -2.26
C ALA A 40 -0.42 -9.52 -1.84
N ALA A 41 -1.15 -8.95 -0.90
CA ALA A 41 -0.79 -7.69 -0.26
C ALA A 41 -1.21 -7.78 1.19
N THR A 42 -0.26 -7.67 2.09
CA THR A 42 -0.51 -7.75 3.52
C THR A 42 0.24 -6.65 4.23
N TYR A 43 -0.27 -6.21 5.37
CA TYR A 43 0.54 -5.38 6.23
C TYR A 43 0.51 -5.92 7.63
N ASP A 44 1.57 -5.66 8.36
CA ASP A 44 1.75 -6.21 9.69
C ASP A 44 2.38 -5.17 10.59
N VAL A 45 1.88 -5.10 11.81
CA VAL A 45 2.45 -4.27 12.85
C VAL A 45 3.02 -5.22 13.88
N ASN A 46 4.31 -5.16 14.08
CA ASN A 46 4.97 -6.08 14.97
C ASN A 46 5.33 -5.39 16.29
N PRO A 47 4.48 -5.48 17.30
CA PRO A 47 4.70 -4.76 18.54
C PRO A 47 5.81 -5.34 19.40
N GLU A 48 6.28 -6.52 19.08
CA GLU A 48 7.25 -7.19 19.95
C GLU A 48 8.68 -6.79 19.73
N GLN A 49 8.94 -6.24 18.58
CA GLN A 49 10.34 -6.06 18.18
C GLN A 49 10.99 -4.83 18.74
N SER A 50 10.25 -3.83 19.03
CA SER A 50 10.88 -2.54 19.27
C SER A 50 10.71 -2.02 20.67
N GLY A 51 9.98 -2.73 21.50
CA GLY A 51 9.77 -2.23 22.84
C GLY A 51 9.06 -0.90 22.87
N GLY A 52 8.27 -0.58 21.88
CA GLY A 52 7.53 0.64 21.97
C GLY A 52 6.89 1.12 20.69
N GLN A 53 7.62 1.23 19.65
CA GLN A 53 7.05 1.75 18.42
C GLN A 53 7.35 0.85 17.27
N THR A 54 6.28 0.42 16.60
CA THR A 54 6.40 -0.35 15.37
C THR A 54 5.64 0.35 14.28
N GLU A 55 6.27 0.46 13.14
CA GLU A 55 5.60 0.99 11.97
C GLU A 55 5.08 -0.17 11.14
N PRO A 56 3.96 0.00 10.45
CA PRO A 56 3.45 -1.08 9.64
C PRO A 56 4.40 -1.42 8.50
N ILE A 57 4.50 -2.71 8.22
CA ILE A 57 5.29 -3.20 7.10
C ILE A 57 4.31 -3.77 6.09
N LEU A 58 4.32 -3.20 4.90
CA LEU A 58 3.50 -3.67 3.79
C LEU A 58 4.33 -4.62 2.95
N THR A 59 3.80 -5.80 2.71
CA THR A 59 4.44 -6.78 1.84
C THR A 59 3.58 -7.01 0.62
N ILE A 60 4.16 -6.85 -0.57
CA ILE A 60 3.49 -7.00 -1.83
C ILE A 60 4.15 -8.14 -2.60
N LYS A 61 3.33 -9.07 -3.06
CA LYS A 61 3.80 -10.15 -3.93
C LYS A 61 3.09 -10.06 -5.26
N THR A 62 3.86 -10.15 -6.34
CA THR A 62 3.31 -10.04 -7.68
C THR A 62 3.59 -11.30 -8.47
N GLU A 63 2.92 -11.42 -9.60
CA GLU A 63 3.15 -12.51 -10.52
C GLU A 63 4.45 -12.32 -11.27
N ARG A 64 4.92 -13.42 -11.84
CA ARG A 64 6.18 -13.43 -12.55
C ARG A 64 6.20 -12.36 -13.65
N GLY A 65 7.27 -11.60 -13.69
CA GLY A 65 7.42 -10.57 -14.70
C GLY A 65 6.80 -9.22 -14.33
N VAL A 66 6.19 -9.12 -13.15
CA VAL A 66 5.58 -7.88 -12.70
C VAL A 66 6.37 -7.33 -11.53
N ASP A 67 6.81 -6.09 -11.67
CA ASP A 67 7.57 -5.42 -10.61
C ASP A 67 6.63 -4.96 -9.50
N PRO A 68 6.83 -5.39 -8.25
CA PRO A 68 5.98 -4.96 -7.15
C PRO A 68 5.97 -3.44 -6.95
N LEU A 69 7.06 -2.77 -7.26
CA LEU A 69 7.10 -1.31 -7.13
C LEU A 69 6.16 -0.66 -8.13
N ASP A 70 6.11 -1.18 -9.36
CA ASP A 70 5.19 -0.66 -10.37
C ASP A 70 3.75 -0.85 -9.92
N ALA A 71 3.44 -2.01 -9.33
CA ALA A 71 2.10 -2.27 -8.82
C ALA A 71 1.75 -1.29 -7.70
N LEU A 72 2.70 -0.99 -6.83
CA LEU A 72 2.48 -0.02 -5.76
C LEU A 72 2.21 1.37 -6.32
N GLU A 73 2.98 1.78 -7.33
CA GLU A 73 2.78 3.08 -7.94
C GLU A 73 1.39 3.18 -8.60
N GLU A 74 0.97 2.14 -9.29
CA GLU A 74 -0.36 2.12 -9.89
C GLU A 74 -1.46 2.17 -8.85
N ALA A 75 -1.29 1.46 -7.73
CA ALA A 75 -2.27 1.51 -6.65
C ALA A 75 -2.38 2.92 -6.06
N ALA A 76 -1.26 3.60 -5.92
CA ALA A 76 -1.25 4.96 -5.40
C ALA A 76 -1.97 5.92 -6.35
N VAL A 77 -1.77 5.76 -7.64
CA VAL A 77 -2.47 6.57 -8.65
C VAL A 77 -3.98 6.29 -8.59
N ASP A 78 -4.36 5.02 -8.47
CA ASP A 78 -5.78 4.65 -8.38
C ASP A 78 -6.45 5.31 -7.18
N ILE A 79 -5.78 5.32 -6.04
CA ILE A 79 -6.32 5.95 -4.84
C ILE A 79 -6.51 7.45 -5.08
N ARG A 80 -5.53 8.08 -5.70
CA ARG A 80 -5.60 9.51 -6.01
C ARG A 80 -6.77 9.83 -6.92
N GLU A 81 -6.95 9.02 -7.97
CA GLU A 81 -8.03 9.24 -8.92
C GLU A 81 -9.40 9.07 -8.28
N LYS A 82 -9.54 8.06 -7.42
CA LYS A 82 -10.80 7.84 -6.72
C LYS A 82 -11.10 8.98 -5.76
N THR A 83 -10.07 9.50 -5.11
CA THR A 83 -10.23 10.63 -4.20
C THR A 83 -10.69 11.88 -4.95
N VAL A 84 -10.10 12.15 -6.10
CA VAL A 84 -10.49 13.29 -6.94
C VAL A 84 -11.93 13.12 -7.42
N ALA A 85 -12.28 11.93 -7.90
CA ALA A 85 -13.63 11.64 -8.38
C ALA A 85 -14.65 11.82 -7.26
N PHE A 86 -14.34 11.36 -6.06
CA PHE A 86 -15.22 11.51 -4.92
C PHE A 86 -15.43 12.99 -4.60
N ARG A 87 -14.34 13.75 -4.58
CA ARG A 87 -14.40 15.16 -4.28
C ARG A 87 -15.27 15.92 -5.29
N GLU A 88 -15.10 15.60 -6.57
CA GLU A 88 -15.89 16.24 -7.61
C GLU A 88 -17.37 15.87 -7.50
N ALA A 89 -17.65 14.61 -7.19
CA ALA A 89 -19.03 14.18 -7.00
C ALA A 89 -19.67 14.88 -5.79
N PHE A 90 -18.91 15.05 -4.72
CA PHE A 90 -19.39 15.75 -3.53
C PHE A 90 -19.70 17.21 -3.86
N GLU A 91 -18.81 17.87 -4.57
CA GLU A 91 -19.00 19.28 -4.93
C GLU A 91 -20.22 19.46 -5.84
N ALA A 92 -20.44 18.50 -6.74
CA ALA A 92 -21.61 18.55 -7.61
C ALA A 92 -22.92 18.33 -6.87
N ALA A 93 -22.87 17.59 -5.77
CA ALA A 93 -24.06 17.29 -4.96
C ALA A 93 -24.40 18.37 -3.95
N ALA A 94 -23.48 19.25 -3.66
CA ALA A 94 -23.65 20.25 -2.61
C ALA A 94 -24.53 21.45 -3.03
#